data_43a012238973f8d852341c8a79fcea59
#
_entry.id   43a012238973f8d852341c8a79fcea59
#
_cell.length_a   1.000
_cell.length_b   1.000
_cell.length_c   1.000
_cell.angle_alpha   90.00
_cell.angle_beta   90.00
_cell.angle_gamma   90.00
#
_symmetry.space_group_name_H-M   'P 1'
#
loop_
_entity.id
_entity.type
_entity.pdbx_description
1 polymer ?
#
loop_
_entity_poly.entity_id
_entity_poly.type
_entity_poly.pdbx_seq_one_letter_code
_entity_poly.pdbx_strand_id
1 'polypeptide(L)'
;MAKKKIYFGTNTKMYKTIKDTVEFVSQLQELTKDISREDMQLFVIPSYTTLRDANEAKDEDLLMVGAQNMGWEEQGQFTGEISPLMLQEVGTDIVMIGHSERRHVLGETDEEENKKVLCALNHNFTTLLCVGETGEQKDYGISEEVIRIQLKKGLYGVTK
;
A
#
# COMPACT_ATOMS: atom_id res chain seq x y z
N MET A 1 -23.86 -11.51 -4.25
CA MET A 1 -22.83 -10.75 -3.52
C MET A 1 -21.49 -11.14 -4.12
N ALA A 2 -20.63 -10.18 -4.49
CA ALA A 2 -19.28 -10.51 -4.94
C ALA A 2 -18.55 -11.23 -3.79
N LYS A 3 -17.87 -12.35 -4.11
CA LYS A 3 -17.08 -13.12 -3.14
C LYS A 3 -15.94 -12.22 -2.64
N LYS A 4 -15.79 -12.08 -1.33
CA LYS A 4 -14.71 -11.27 -0.76
C LYS A 4 -13.37 -11.97 -1.01
N LYS A 5 -12.45 -11.30 -1.72
CA LYS A 5 -11.09 -11.77 -1.95
C LYS A 5 -10.22 -11.46 -0.72
N ILE A 6 -9.40 -12.41 -0.31
CA ILE A 6 -8.42 -12.21 0.75
C ILE A 6 -7.16 -11.61 0.12
N TYR A 7 -6.71 -10.49 0.66
CA TYR A 7 -5.41 -9.91 0.28
C TYR A 7 -4.37 -10.34 1.31
N PHE A 8 -3.33 -11.02 0.86
CA PHE A 8 -2.25 -11.52 1.69
C PHE A 8 -0.90 -11.05 1.13
N GLY A 9 -0.11 -10.36 1.92
CA GLY A 9 1.13 -9.81 1.41
C GLY A 9 2.04 -9.23 2.46
N THR A 10 3.10 -8.58 2.00
CA THR A 10 4.14 -8.03 2.84
C THR A 10 4.65 -6.68 2.33
N ASN A 11 5.03 -5.84 3.28
CA ASN A 11 5.80 -4.62 3.06
C ASN A 11 7.27 -4.91 3.41
N THR A 12 8.18 -4.75 2.45
CA THR A 12 9.61 -4.98 2.69
C THR A 12 10.28 -3.82 3.41
N LYS A 13 9.54 -2.73 3.62
CA LYS A 13 10.04 -1.51 4.27
C LYS A 13 11.34 -1.01 3.61
N MET A 14 12.35 -0.64 4.37
CA MET A 14 13.61 -0.07 3.90
C MET A 14 14.77 -1.09 4.00
N TYR A 15 14.56 -2.34 3.56
CA TYR A 15 15.56 -3.39 3.79
C TYR A 15 16.18 -3.99 2.53
N LYS A 16 15.49 -4.02 1.39
CA LYS A 16 15.93 -4.81 0.23
C LYS A 16 16.57 -3.93 -0.85
N THR A 17 17.66 -4.44 -1.45
CA THR A 17 18.25 -3.91 -2.67
C THR A 17 17.44 -4.36 -3.89
N ILE A 18 17.76 -3.87 -5.11
CA ILE A 18 17.12 -4.33 -6.35
C ILE A 18 17.28 -5.85 -6.50
N LYS A 19 18.51 -6.35 -6.35
CA LYS A 19 18.79 -7.79 -6.46
C LYS A 19 17.95 -8.61 -5.47
N ASP A 20 17.94 -8.22 -4.19
CA ASP A 20 17.19 -8.94 -3.16
C ASP A 20 15.67 -8.89 -3.40
N THR A 21 15.18 -7.78 -3.96
CA THR A 21 13.76 -7.61 -4.29
C THR A 21 13.35 -8.52 -5.44
N VAL A 22 14.09 -8.53 -6.53
CA VAL A 22 13.84 -9.39 -7.70
C VAL A 22 13.90 -10.87 -7.31
N GLU A 23 14.90 -11.26 -6.54
CA GLU A 23 15.03 -12.64 -6.03
C GLU A 23 13.83 -13.00 -5.14
N PHE A 24 13.43 -12.12 -4.23
CA PHE A 24 12.28 -12.34 -3.35
C PHE A 24 10.96 -12.48 -4.14
N VAL A 25 10.70 -11.61 -5.12
CA VAL A 25 9.52 -11.68 -6.00
C VAL A 25 9.49 -12.99 -6.76
N SER A 26 10.62 -13.37 -7.38
CA SER A 26 10.73 -14.61 -8.16
C SER A 26 10.50 -15.86 -7.29
N GLN A 27 11.13 -15.92 -6.11
CA GLN A 27 10.96 -17.04 -5.18
C GLN A 27 9.52 -17.12 -4.64
N LEU A 28 8.92 -15.99 -4.29
CA LEU A 28 7.54 -15.97 -3.80
C LEU A 28 6.56 -16.52 -4.84
N GLN A 29 6.69 -16.12 -6.09
CA GLN A 29 5.86 -16.63 -7.19
C GLN A 29 6.04 -18.13 -7.38
N GLU A 30 7.27 -18.62 -7.43
CA GLU A 30 7.55 -20.04 -7.59
C GLU A 30 7.01 -20.88 -6.43
N LEU A 31 7.15 -20.41 -5.19
CA LEU A 31 6.68 -21.12 -3.99
C LEU A 31 5.16 -21.11 -3.81
N THR A 32 4.45 -20.26 -4.54
CA THR A 32 3.00 -20.07 -4.39
C THR A 32 2.23 -20.26 -5.68
N LYS A 33 2.86 -20.74 -6.75
CA LYS A 33 2.22 -20.91 -8.06
C LYS A 33 1.06 -21.91 -8.08
N ASP A 34 1.04 -22.85 -7.14
CA ASP A 34 0.00 -23.86 -6.95
C ASP A 34 -1.17 -23.39 -6.09
N ILE A 35 -1.05 -22.20 -5.46
CA ILE A 35 -2.12 -21.61 -4.66
C ILE A 35 -3.10 -20.87 -5.59
N SER A 36 -4.39 -21.23 -5.54
CA SER A 36 -5.44 -20.57 -6.34
C SER A 36 -5.53 -19.07 -6.04
N ARG A 37 -5.65 -18.26 -7.09
CA ARG A 37 -5.89 -16.82 -7.01
C ARG A 37 -7.37 -16.42 -7.11
N GLU A 38 -8.29 -17.38 -7.12
CA GLU A 38 -9.74 -17.10 -7.17
C GLU A 38 -10.22 -16.35 -5.93
N ASP A 39 -9.78 -16.80 -4.74
CA ASP A 39 -10.20 -16.26 -3.44
C ASP A 39 -9.12 -15.47 -2.74
N MET A 40 -7.88 -15.52 -3.23
CA MET A 40 -6.73 -14.89 -2.62
C MET A 40 -5.96 -14.04 -3.63
N GLN A 41 -5.51 -12.89 -3.19
CA GLN A 41 -4.58 -12.04 -3.93
C GLN A 41 -3.29 -11.89 -3.11
N LEU A 42 -2.17 -12.28 -3.68
CA LEU A 42 -0.86 -12.02 -3.07
C LEU A 42 -0.34 -10.64 -3.51
N PHE A 43 0.36 -9.96 -2.60
CA PHE A 43 1.02 -8.70 -2.92
C PHE A 43 2.36 -8.53 -2.18
N VAL A 44 3.25 -7.77 -2.80
CA VAL A 44 4.51 -7.30 -2.22
C VAL A 44 4.62 -5.79 -2.39
N ILE A 45 5.03 -5.10 -1.33
CA ILE A 45 5.21 -3.64 -1.33
C ILE A 45 6.70 -3.34 -1.07
N PRO A 46 7.52 -3.22 -2.13
CA PRO A 46 8.93 -2.88 -2.03
C PRO A 46 9.16 -1.37 -1.87
N SER A 47 10.40 -0.97 -1.61
CA SER A 47 10.78 0.44 -1.64
C SER A 47 10.72 1.02 -3.06
N TYR A 48 10.56 2.34 -3.21
CA TYR A 48 10.45 2.99 -4.51
C TYR A 48 11.64 2.71 -5.44
N THR A 49 12.86 2.64 -4.87
CA THR A 49 14.09 2.39 -5.63
C THR A 49 14.17 1.00 -6.26
N THR A 50 13.28 0.09 -5.88
CA THR A 50 13.23 -1.30 -6.36
C THR A 50 11.86 -1.65 -6.97
N LEU A 51 10.94 -0.68 -6.99
CA LEU A 51 9.54 -0.90 -7.39
C LEU A 51 9.42 -1.28 -8.87
N ARG A 52 10.14 -0.59 -9.75
CA ARG A 52 10.17 -0.89 -11.19
C ARG A 52 10.68 -2.30 -11.44
N ASP A 53 11.83 -2.64 -10.87
CA ASP A 53 12.44 -3.97 -11.06
C ASP A 53 11.54 -5.08 -10.51
N ALA A 54 10.84 -4.83 -9.41
CA ALA A 54 9.85 -5.76 -8.85
C ALA A 54 8.66 -5.98 -9.80
N ASN A 55 8.16 -4.91 -10.43
CA ASN A 55 7.10 -4.99 -11.43
C ASN A 55 7.54 -5.71 -12.71
N GLU A 56 8.76 -5.48 -13.16
CA GLU A 56 9.33 -6.20 -14.32
C GLU A 56 9.54 -7.71 -14.04
N ALA A 57 9.74 -8.09 -12.79
CA ALA A 57 9.94 -9.49 -12.36
C ALA A 57 8.64 -10.22 -11.98
N LYS A 58 7.53 -9.51 -11.83
CA LYS A 58 6.25 -10.14 -11.45
C LYS A 58 5.59 -10.88 -12.61
N ASP A 59 4.86 -11.92 -12.27
CA ASP A 59 3.80 -12.51 -13.07
C ASP A 59 2.47 -11.89 -12.61
N GLU A 60 1.77 -11.21 -13.50
CA GLU A 60 0.54 -10.46 -13.19
C GLU A 60 -0.61 -11.35 -12.71
N ASP A 61 -0.63 -12.61 -13.11
CA ASP A 61 -1.62 -13.59 -12.68
C ASP A 61 -1.35 -14.11 -11.26
N LEU A 62 -0.11 -14.00 -10.79
CA LEU A 62 0.32 -14.56 -9.50
C LEU A 62 0.48 -13.51 -8.40
N LEU A 63 0.91 -12.29 -8.72
CA LEU A 63 1.34 -11.33 -7.71
C LEU A 63 1.02 -9.88 -8.10
N MET A 64 0.51 -9.11 -7.15
CA MET A 64 0.46 -7.65 -7.22
C MET A 64 1.74 -7.06 -6.61
N VAL A 65 2.25 -5.99 -7.23
CA VAL A 65 3.36 -5.22 -6.67
C VAL A 65 2.88 -3.81 -6.35
N GLY A 66 3.21 -3.31 -5.16
CA GLY A 66 2.67 -2.08 -4.64
C GLY A 66 3.69 -1.06 -4.17
N ALA A 67 3.24 0.18 -4.02
CA ALA A 67 4.01 1.27 -3.48
C ALA A 67 3.80 1.46 -1.98
N GLN A 68 4.86 1.83 -1.25
CA GLN A 68 4.84 2.05 0.21
C GLN A 68 4.11 3.32 0.64
N ASN A 69 3.88 4.24 -0.28
CA ASN A 69 3.17 5.50 -0.12
C ASN A 69 2.94 6.14 -1.48
N MET A 70 2.27 7.28 -1.52
CA MET A 70 2.03 8.08 -2.73
C MET A 70 1.77 9.53 -2.35
N GLY A 71 2.15 10.49 -3.18
CA GLY A 71 1.66 11.86 -3.10
C GLY A 71 0.18 11.94 -3.53
N TRP A 72 -0.50 13.02 -3.15
CA TRP A 72 -1.91 13.25 -3.52
C TRP A 72 -2.11 14.16 -4.74
N GLU A 73 -1.03 14.66 -5.33
CA GLU A 73 -1.05 15.50 -6.54
C GLU A 73 -0.40 14.75 -7.71
N GLU A 74 -0.93 14.97 -8.90
CA GLU A 74 -0.35 14.40 -10.13
C GLU A 74 1.01 15.03 -10.47
N GLN A 75 1.14 16.31 -10.24
CA GLN A 75 2.36 17.09 -10.50
C GLN A 75 2.43 18.28 -9.54
N GLY A 76 3.63 18.74 -9.23
CA GLY A 76 3.80 19.93 -8.41
C GLY A 76 5.16 20.05 -7.73
N GLN A 77 5.26 21.04 -6.86
CA GLN A 77 6.47 21.35 -6.09
C GLN A 77 6.46 20.55 -4.77
N PHE A 78 6.58 19.24 -4.88
CA PHE A 78 6.56 18.29 -3.76
C PHE A 78 7.83 17.44 -3.78
N THR A 79 8.98 18.10 -3.55
CA THR A 79 10.29 17.43 -3.60
C THR A 79 10.34 16.21 -2.68
N GLY A 80 10.60 15.03 -3.26
CA GLY A 80 10.67 13.76 -2.54
C GLY A 80 9.38 12.93 -2.58
N GLU A 81 8.24 13.51 -3.00
CA GLU A 81 6.99 12.76 -3.17
C GLU A 81 6.94 12.06 -4.54
N ILE A 82 6.18 10.97 -4.59
CA ILE A 82 5.98 10.18 -5.78
C ILE A 82 4.54 10.36 -6.29
N SER A 83 4.42 10.80 -7.53
CA SER A 83 3.13 11.04 -8.18
C SER A 83 2.38 9.74 -8.50
N PRO A 84 1.03 9.75 -8.51
CA PRO A 84 0.25 8.62 -9.02
C PRO A 84 0.59 8.27 -10.46
N LEU A 85 0.90 9.25 -11.31
CA LEU A 85 1.28 9.02 -12.71
C LEU A 85 2.62 8.26 -12.82
N MET A 86 3.59 8.59 -11.96
CA MET A 86 4.87 7.87 -11.89
C MET A 86 4.67 6.42 -11.43
N LEU A 87 3.74 6.18 -10.50
CA LEU A 87 3.41 4.84 -10.05
C LEU A 87 2.69 4.01 -11.12
N GLN A 88 1.81 4.63 -11.90
CA GLN A 88 1.18 3.97 -13.06
C GLN A 88 2.23 3.59 -14.11
N GLU A 89 3.17 4.49 -14.41
CA GLU A 89 4.24 4.24 -15.40
C GLU A 89 5.10 3.02 -15.05
N VAL A 90 5.36 2.79 -13.77
CA VAL A 90 6.13 1.62 -13.32
C VAL A 90 5.27 0.37 -13.03
N GLY A 91 3.97 0.39 -13.35
CA GLY A 91 3.09 -0.77 -13.28
C GLY A 91 2.60 -1.12 -11.87
N THR A 92 2.46 -0.13 -10.98
CA THR A 92 1.98 -0.34 -9.60
C THR A 92 0.51 -0.76 -9.57
N ASP A 93 0.18 -1.81 -8.82
CA ASP A 93 -1.18 -2.34 -8.67
C ASP A 93 -1.88 -1.85 -7.39
N ILE A 94 -1.12 -1.73 -6.31
CA ILE A 94 -1.64 -1.43 -4.98
C ILE A 94 -0.81 -0.32 -4.32
N VAL A 95 -1.46 0.57 -3.60
CA VAL A 95 -0.79 1.63 -2.85
C VAL A 95 -1.13 1.50 -1.37
N MET A 96 -0.11 1.41 -0.53
CA MET A 96 -0.25 1.43 0.93
C MET A 96 -0.25 2.87 1.42
N ILE A 97 -1.25 3.24 2.21
CA ILE A 97 -1.44 4.59 2.74
C ILE A 97 -1.62 4.50 4.25
N GLY A 98 -1.03 5.41 4.99
CA GLY A 98 -1.25 5.56 6.43
C GLY A 98 -0.55 4.50 7.29
N HIS A 99 0.53 3.88 6.79
CA HIS A 99 1.31 2.95 7.61
C HIS A 99 1.78 3.62 8.92
N SER A 100 1.79 2.86 10.02
CA SER A 100 2.10 3.37 11.36
C SER A 100 3.41 4.16 11.44
N GLU A 101 4.43 3.76 10.69
CA GLU A 101 5.71 4.49 10.63
C GLU A 101 5.54 5.87 9.98
N ARG A 102 4.66 6.01 8.98
CA ARG A 102 4.38 7.31 8.37
C ARG A 102 3.58 8.23 9.29
N ARG A 103 2.60 7.67 10.01
CA ARG A 103 1.81 8.39 11.02
C ARG A 103 2.68 8.87 12.19
N HIS A 104 3.43 7.96 12.80
CA HIS A 104 4.06 8.22 14.10
C HIS A 104 5.52 8.67 14.00
N VAL A 105 6.25 8.31 12.93
CA VAL A 105 7.64 8.72 12.73
C VAL A 105 7.75 9.93 11.81
N LEU A 106 6.94 9.95 10.74
CA LEU A 106 7.01 10.98 9.69
C LEU A 106 5.89 12.04 9.82
N GLY A 107 4.95 11.86 10.75
CA GLY A 107 3.96 12.86 11.11
C GLY A 107 2.81 13.03 10.11
N GLU A 108 2.54 12.04 9.25
CA GLU A 108 1.39 12.09 8.35
C GLU A 108 0.07 12.09 9.11
N THR A 109 -0.83 12.98 8.70
CA THR A 109 -2.15 13.18 9.31
C THR A 109 -3.24 12.38 8.60
N ASP A 110 -4.35 12.11 9.29
CA ASP A 110 -5.52 11.47 8.68
C ASP A 110 -6.07 12.25 7.49
N GLU A 111 -5.97 13.57 7.50
CA GLU A 111 -6.40 14.47 6.43
C GLU A 111 -5.51 14.33 5.18
N GLU A 112 -4.21 14.20 5.35
CA GLU A 112 -3.28 13.93 4.25
C GLU A 112 -3.50 12.53 3.68
N GLU A 113 -3.72 11.55 4.53
CA GLU A 113 -4.03 10.18 4.11
C GLU A 113 -5.34 10.08 3.35
N ASN A 114 -6.37 10.85 3.75
CA ASN A 114 -7.62 10.94 3.00
C ASN A 114 -7.39 11.47 1.58
N LYS A 115 -6.60 12.54 1.42
CA LYS A 115 -6.24 13.06 0.09
C LYS A 115 -5.56 11.99 -0.76
N LYS A 116 -4.63 11.23 -0.17
CA LYS A 116 -3.94 10.11 -0.85
C LYS A 116 -4.91 9.00 -1.23
N VAL A 117 -5.83 8.62 -0.34
CA VAL A 117 -6.86 7.60 -0.62
C VAL A 117 -7.72 8.02 -1.80
N LEU A 118 -8.24 9.25 -1.80
CA LEU A 118 -9.08 9.76 -2.89
C LEU A 118 -8.29 9.81 -4.21
N CYS A 119 -7.03 10.27 -4.17
CA CYS A 119 -6.16 10.30 -5.32
C CYS A 119 -5.86 8.89 -5.85
N ALA A 120 -5.54 7.92 -4.99
CA ALA A 120 -5.28 6.54 -5.39
C ALA A 120 -6.49 5.90 -6.07
N LEU A 121 -7.69 6.09 -5.51
CA LEU A 121 -8.94 5.60 -6.10
C LEU A 121 -9.25 6.24 -7.45
N ASN A 122 -9.02 7.55 -7.60
CA ASN A 122 -9.20 8.26 -8.88
C ASN A 122 -8.26 7.76 -9.98
N HIS A 123 -7.11 7.19 -9.60
CA HIS A 123 -6.13 6.59 -10.51
C HIS A 123 -6.27 5.07 -10.64
N ASN A 124 -7.36 4.49 -10.13
CA ASN A 124 -7.69 3.06 -10.20
C ASN A 124 -6.69 2.13 -9.49
N PHE A 125 -5.94 2.63 -8.50
CA PHE A 125 -5.13 1.75 -7.66
C PHE A 125 -5.98 0.98 -6.66
N THR A 126 -5.62 -0.27 -6.39
CA THR A 126 -6.06 -0.92 -5.17
C THR A 126 -5.45 -0.18 -3.98
N THR A 127 -6.27 0.28 -3.05
CA THR A 127 -5.82 1.12 -1.93
C THR A 127 -5.83 0.33 -0.63
N LEU A 128 -4.66 0.19 0.00
CA LEU A 128 -4.47 -0.42 1.32
C LEU A 128 -4.32 0.67 2.38
N LEU A 129 -5.44 1.06 3.02
CA LEU A 129 -5.41 2.01 4.12
C LEU A 129 -5.05 1.31 5.43
N CYS A 130 -3.92 1.69 6.03
CA CYS A 130 -3.48 1.22 7.32
C CYS A 130 -4.09 2.07 8.44
N VAL A 131 -4.65 1.40 9.45
CA VAL A 131 -5.20 2.02 10.65
C VAL A 131 -4.73 1.25 11.89
N GLY A 132 -4.66 1.91 13.02
CA GLY A 132 -4.28 1.27 14.28
C GLY A 132 -3.90 2.30 15.35
N GLU A 133 -4.01 1.89 16.59
CA GLU A 133 -3.65 2.67 17.77
C GLU A 133 -2.17 2.54 18.13
N THR A 134 -1.67 3.47 18.92
CA THR A 134 -0.37 3.37 19.60
C THR A 134 -0.46 2.49 20.85
N GLY A 135 0.71 2.04 21.37
CA GLY A 135 0.76 1.31 22.63
C GLY A 135 0.11 2.09 23.79
N GLU A 136 0.36 3.38 23.89
CA GLU A 136 -0.24 4.25 24.91
C GLU A 136 -1.76 4.33 24.78
N GLN A 137 -2.29 4.48 23.57
CA GLN A 137 -3.73 4.49 23.33
C GLN A 137 -4.40 3.15 23.67
N LYS A 138 -3.69 2.05 23.42
CA LYS A 138 -4.12 0.72 23.82
C LYS A 138 -4.19 0.60 25.35
N ASP A 139 -3.16 1.09 26.05
CA ASP A 139 -3.11 1.08 27.52
C ASP A 139 -4.23 1.94 28.15
N TYR A 140 -4.64 3.02 27.48
CA TYR A 140 -5.82 3.80 27.86
C TYR A 140 -7.17 3.13 27.52
N GLY A 141 -7.16 2.03 26.76
CA GLY A 141 -8.39 1.31 26.37
C GLY A 141 -9.21 2.02 25.29
N ILE A 142 -8.61 2.91 24.47
CA ILE A 142 -9.27 3.72 23.43
C ILE A 142 -8.99 3.22 22.00
N SER A 143 -8.61 1.97 21.83
CA SER A 143 -8.25 1.39 20.51
C SER A 143 -9.39 1.52 19.50
N GLU A 144 -10.63 1.23 19.91
CA GLU A 144 -11.79 1.29 19.01
C GLU A 144 -12.09 2.72 18.53
N GLU A 145 -12.01 3.70 19.43
CA GLU A 145 -12.22 5.11 19.13
C GLU A 145 -11.19 5.62 18.13
N VAL A 146 -9.92 5.27 18.34
CA VAL A 146 -8.82 5.66 17.45
C VAL A 146 -9.03 5.09 16.05
N ILE A 147 -9.24 3.79 15.93
CA ILE A 147 -9.47 3.13 14.65
C ILE A 147 -10.72 3.70 13.96
N ARG A 148 -11.79 3.96 14.72
CA ARG A 148 -13.03 4.56 14.18
C ARG A 148 -12.80 5.96 13.63
N ILE A 149 -12.00 6.79 14.32
CA ILE A 149 -11.64 8.14 13.85
C ILE A 149 -10.81 8.05 12.57
N GLN A 150 -9.75 7.24 12.57
CA GLN A 150 -8.87 7.07 11.40
C GLN A 150 -9.67 6.58 10.17
N LEU A 151 -10.55 5.61 10.33
CA LEU A 151 -11.41 5.12 9.24
C LEU A 151 -12.37 6.19 8.73
N LYS A 152 -13.05 6.93 9.63
CA LYS A 152 -13.97 7.98 9.23
C LYS A 152 -13.30 9.11 8.48
N LYS A 153 -12.12 9.53 8.93
CA LYS A 153 -11.34 10.58 8.28
C LYS A 153 -10.71 10.07 6.98
N GLY A 154 -9.98 8.96 7.03
CA GLY A 154 -9.27 8.40 5.89
C GLY A 154 -10.18 7.99 4.72
N LEU A 155 -11.44 7.61 5.00
CA LEU A 155 -12.43 7.23 3.99
C LEU A 155 -13.46 8.35 3.71
N TYR A 156 -13.25 9.56 4.22
CA TYR A 156 -14.18 10.67 3.94
C TYR A 156 -14.23 10.97 2.45
N GLY A 157 -15.45 11.06 1.90
CA GLY A 157 -15.68 11.29 0.47
C GLY A 157 -15.52 10.08 -0.45
N VAL A 158 -15.13 8.92 0.08
CA VAL A 158 -15.10 7.67 -0.71
C VAL A 158 -16.53 7.21 -0.98
N THR A 159 -16.87 7.05 -2.26
CA THR A 159 -18.16 6.52 -2.71
C THR A 159 -18.04 5.08 -3.18
N LYS A 160 -19.15 4.34 -3.10
CA LYS A 160 -19.22 2.95 -3.60
C LYS A 160 -19.30 2.91 -5.11
#